data_76b74919272f602e943bc1d406408c7d
#
_entry.id   76b74919272f602e943bc1d406408c7d
#
_cell.length_a   1.000
_cell.length_b   1.000
_cell.length_c   1.000
_cell.angle_alpha   90.00
_cell.angle_beta   90.00
_cell.angle_gamma   90.00
#
_symmetry.space_group_name_H-M   'P 1'
#
loop_
_entity.id
_entity.type
_entity.pdbx_description
1 polymer ?
#
loop_
_entity_poly.entity_id
_entity_poly.type
_entity_poly.pdbx_seq_one_letter_code
_entity_poly.pdbx_strand_id
1 'polypeptide(L)'
;MQPQYKFFAFISYNSHDIAWGKRLQRKLEGYRMSATLCSEHGWQRKPINPIFFAPSDIQPGGLTEELQERLKTSRHLIVICSPHSARSEWVGKEIEYFHQLGRTKNIHFFIVDGEPHSGNPDTECFNPIVETLGLPEILGANVHEQIFRWSWLNKERAYVQLISKLLGVEFDAIWQRHKRLLYSKIIAWTLGILGILSTLTSVYIINQPTDVKVMLNET
;
A
#
# COMPACT_ATOMS: atom_id res chain seq x y z
N MET A 1 9.28 -27.46 -14.19
CA MET A 1 8.69 -26.26 -14.83
C MET A 1 8.20 -25.35 -13.74
N GLN A 2 8.69 -24.12 -13.67
CA GLN A 2 8.10 -23.14 -12.75
C GLN A 2 6.70 -22.79 -13.28
N PRO A 3 5.66 -22.76 -12.43
CA PRO A 3 4.33 -22.36 -12.86
C PRO A 3 4.37 -20.95 -13.42
N GLN A 4 3.93 -20.79 -14.65
CA GLN A 4 3.88 -19.49 -15.31
C GLN A 4 2.64 -18.74 -14.81
N TYR A 5 2.82 -17.86 -13.83
CA TYR A 5 1.75 -17.03 -13.30
C TYR A 5 1.42 -15.88 -14.28
N LYS A 6 0.12 -15.67 -14.51
CA LYS A 6 -0.39 -14.55 -15.32
C LYS A 6 -0.39 -13.25 -14.52
N PHE A 7 -0.68 -13.34 -13.21
CA PHE A 7 -0.73 -12.21 -12.31
C PHE A 7 0.32 -12.37 -11.22
N PHE A 8 0.93 -11.27 -10.84
CA PHE A 8 1.85 -11.24 -9.70
C PHE A 8 1.09 -11.46 -8.39
N ALA A 9 -0.06 -10.80 -8.23
CA ALA A 9 -0.93 -11.00 -7.07
C ALA A 9 -2.41 -10.82 -7.44
N PHE A 10 -3.26 -11.45 -6.63
CA PHE A 10 -4.69 -11.24 -6.58
C PHE A 10 -5.01 -10.45 -5.30
N ILE A 11 -5.83 -9.41 -5.38
CA ILE A 11 -6.32 -8.67 -4.21
C ILE A 11 -7.74 -9.15 -3.88
N SER A 12 -7.88 -9.81 -2.73
CA SER A 12 -9.13 -10.20 -2.10
C SER A 12 -9.60 -9.09 -1.15
N TYR A 13 -10.86 -8.69 -1.25
CA TYR A 13 -11.40 -7.61 -0.44
C TYR A 13 -12.93 -7.67 -0.35
N ASN A 14 -13.50 -7.03 0.66
CA ASN A 14 -14.95 -6.78 0.73
C ASN A 14 -15.30 -5.49 -0.05
N SER A 15 -16.50 -5.41 -0.62
CA SER A 15 -16.95 -4.24 -1.39
C SER A 15 -16.86 -2.90 -0.64
N HIS A 16 -17.01 -2.91 0.68
CA HIS A 16 -16.82 -1.73 1.53
C HIS A 16 -15.38 -1.21 1.51
N ASP A 17 -14.42 -2.08 1.22
CA ASP A 17 -12.98 -1.78 1.21
C ASP A 17 -12.42 -1.46 -0.18
N ILE A 18 -13.31 -1.27 -1.19
CA ILE A 18 -12.90 -1.04 -2.59
C ILE A 18 -11.92 0.12 -2.77
N ALA A 19 -12.06 1.18 -1.97
CA ALA A 19 -11.15 2.33 -2.02
C ALA A 19 -9.72 1.95 -1.61
N TRP A 20 -9.58 1.08 -0.62
CA TRP A 20 -8.30 0.53 -0.19
C TRP A 20 -7.71 -0.39 -1.24
N GLY A 21 -8.52 -1.27 -1.84
CA GLY A 21 -8.09 -2.16 -2.93
C GLY A 21 -7.53 -1.40 -4.12
N LYS A 22 -8.25 -0.39 -4.61
CA LYS A 22 -7.81 0.47 -5.71
C LYS A 22 -6.53 1.26 -5.37
N ARG A 23 -6.40 1.73 -4.12
CA ARG A 23 -5.21 2.43 -3.67
C ARG A 23 -4.01 1.48 -3.60
N LEU A 24 -4.21 0.29 -3.04
CA LEU A 24 -3.19 -0.74 -2.91
C LEU A 24 -2.70 -1.19 -4.28
N GLN A 25 -3.60 -1.52 -5.20
CA GLN A 25 -3.24 -1.90 -6.58
C GLN A 25 -2.34 -0.84 -7.22
N ARG A 26 -2.78 0.43 -7.24
CA ARG A 26 -1.99 1.53 -7.83
C ARG A 26 -0.63 1.71 -7.17
N LYS A 27 -0.56 1.54 -5.84
CA LYS A 27 0.68 1.67 -5.07
C LYS A 27 1.67 0.56 -5.42
N LEU A 28 1.20 -0.67 -5.53
CA LEU A 28 2.01 -1.85 -5.85
C LEU A 28 2.48 -1.84 -7.31
N GLU A 29 1.58 -1.65 -8.27
CA GLU A 29 1.93 -1.59 -9.69
C GLU A 29 2.81 -0.38 -10.04
N GLY A 30 2.63 0.73 -9.31
CA GLY A 30 3.48 1.92 -9.43
C GLY A 30 4.82 1.80 -8.74
N TYR A 31 5.04 0.78 -7.91
CA TYR A 31 6.28 0.63 -7.15
C TYR A 31 7.47 0.38 -8.08
N ARG A 32 8.51 1.18 -7.91
CA ARG A 32 9.76 1.04 -8.66
C ARG A 32 10.89 0.65 -7.72
N MET A 33 11.43 -0.50 -7.96
CA MET A 33 12.60 -0.98 -7.23
C MET A 33 13.85 -0.18 -7.61
N SER A 34 14.79 -0.06 -6.67
CA SER A 34 16.07 0.58 -6.93
C SER A 34 16.90 -0.23 -7.93
N ALA A 35 17.72 0.45 -8.73
CA ALA A 35 18.59 -0.20 -9.71
C ALA A 35 19.52 -1.23 -9.06
N THR A 36 20.03 -0.95 -7.84
CA THR A 36 20.91 -1.85 -7.09
C THR A 36 20.21 -3.17 -6.73
N LEU A 37 18.98 -3.10 -6.16
CA LEU A 37 18.23 -4.31 -5.84
C LEU A 37 17.82 -5.09 -7.09
N CYS A 38 17.53 -4.38 -8.19
CA CYS A 38 17.25 -5.02 -9.46
C CYS A 38 18.46 -5.81 -9.98
N SER A 39 19.65 -5.23 -9.89
CA SER A 39 20.89 -5.91 -10.34
C SER A 39 21.26 -7.10 -9.45
N GLU A 40 21.09 -6.97 -8.13
CA GLU A 40 21.38 -8.03 -7.15
C GLU A 40 20.48 -9.26 -7.34
N HIS A 41 19.20 -9.06 -7.76
CA HIS A 41 18.22 -10.13 -7.86
C HIS A 41 17.81 -10.47 -9.30
N GLY A 42 18.38 -9.81 -10.31
CA GLY A 42 18.01 -10.01 -11.71
C GLY A 42 16.58 -9.58 -12.04
N TRP A 43 16.03 -8.61 -11.31
CA TRP A 43 14.64 -8.18 -11.45
C TRP A 43 14.47 -6.96 -12.37
N GLN A 44 13.26 -6.84 -12.94
CA GLN A 44 12.84 -5.63 -13.63
C GLN A 44 12.51 -4.52 -12.62
N ARG A 45 12.56 -3.24 -13.05
CA ARG A 45 12.27 -2.09 -12.19
C ARG A 45 10.84 -2.05 -11.63
N LYS A 46 9.89 -2.74 -12.27
CA LYS A 46 8.51 -2.90 -11.80
C LYS A 46 8.21 -4.38 -11.57
N PRO A 47 8.70 -4.97 -10.48
CA PRO A 47 8.59 -6.41 -10.27
C PRO A 47 7.18 -6.86 -9.88
N ILE A 48 6.32 -5.96 -9.41
CA ILE A 48 4.97 -6.24 -8.90
C ILE A 48 3.95 -5.80 -9.96
N ASN A 49 3.81 -6.56 -11.03
CA ASN A 49 2.89 -6.27 -12.13
C ASN A 49 2.73 -7.52 -13.02
N PRO A 50 1.51 -7.83 -13.49
CA PRO A 50 0.23 -7.20 -13.19
C PRO A 50 -0.41 -7.71 -11.89
N ILE A 51 -1.28 -6.89 -11.29
CA ILE A 51 -2.10 -7.28 -10.15
C ILE A 51 -3.55 -7.45 -10.61
N PHE A 52 -4.16 -8.57 -10.26
CA PHE A 52 -5.58 -8.75 -10.47
C PHE A 52 -6.37 -8.14 -9.32
N PHE A 53 -7.29 -7.27 -9.67
CA PHE A 53 -8.24 -6.65 -8.76
C PHE A 53 -9.64 -6.96 -9.28
N ALA A 54 -10.39 -7.79 -8.54
CA ALA A 54 -11.71 -8.21 -8.97
C ALA A 54 -12.69 -7.03 -8.96
N PRO A 55 -13.58 -6.90 -9.95
CA PRO A 55 -14.73 -6.01 -9.83
C PRO A 55 -15.60 -6.47 -8.65
N SER A 56 -16.13 -5.49 -7.88
CA SER A 56 -16.96 -5.75 -6.68
C SER A 56 -18.36 -6.32 -6.97
N ASP A 57 -18.72 -6.53 -8.22
CA ASP A 57 -20.06 -6.93 -8.66
C ASP A 57 -20.19 -8.43 -8.94
N ILE A 58 -19.46 -9.26 -8.19
CA ILE A 58 -19.60 -10.71 -8.34
C ILE A 58 -20.90 -11.15 -7.66
N GLN A 59 -21.79 -11.74 -8.47
CA GLN A 59 -23.13 -12.17 -8.09
C GLN A 59 -23.12 -13.20 -6.93
N PRO A 60 -24.18 -13.27 -6.11
CA PRO A 60 -24.31 -14.25 -5.06
C PRO A 60 -24.37 -15.68 -5.66
N GLY A 61 -23.37 -16.46 -5.29
CA GLY A 61 -23.23 -17.83 -5.80
C GLY A 61 -21.91 -18.44 -5.50
N GLY A 62 -21.31 -19.39 -5.50
CA GLY A 62 -19.97 -19.92 -5.24
C GLY A 62 -18.87 -19.20 -6.03
N LEU A 63 -17.64 -19.51 -5.71
CA LEU A 63 -16.49 -19.03 -6.47
C LEU A 63 -16.67 -19.43 -7.93
N THR A 64 -16.87 -18.45 -8.82
CA THR A 64 -17.07 -18.75 -10.24
C THR A 64 -15.80 -19.38 -10.82
N GLU A 65 -15.94 -20.21 -11.85
CA GLU A 65 -14.80 -20.85 -12.52
C GLU A 65 -13.77 -19.80 -13.00
N GLU A 66 -14.27 -18.65 -13.46
CA GLU A 66 -13.40 -17.56 -13.89
C GLU A 66 -12.55 -17.02 -12.71
N LEU A 67 -13.15 -16.85 -11.54
CA LEU A 67 -12.43 -16.32 -10.37
C LEU A 67 -11.42 -17.35 -9.85
N GLN A 68 -11.78 -18.63 -9.85
CA GLN A 68 -10.86 -19.71 -9.52
C GLN A 68 -9.65 -19.73 -10.47
N GLU A 69 -9.87 -19.53 -11.77
CA GLU A 69 -8.78 -19.46 -12.74
C GLU A 69 -7.89 -18.24 -12.51
N ARG A 70 -8.46 -17.08 -12.11
CA ARG A 70 -7.67 -15.88 -11.74
C ARG A 70 -6.81 -16.13 -10.49
N LEU A 71 -7.39 -16.75 -9.46
CA LEU A 71 -6.65 -17.15 -8.25
C LEU A 71 -5.56 -18.17 -8.59
N LYS A 72 -5.87 -19.18 -9.37
CA LYS A 72 -4.92 -20.24 -9.80
C LYS A 72 -3.75 -19.67 -10.58
N THR A 73 -3.98 -18.67 -11.42
CA THR A 73 -2.96 -18.04 -12.25
C THR A 73 -2.25 -16.86 -11.55
N SER A 74 -2.59 -16.56 -10.30
CA SER A 74 -1.92 -15.55 -9.47
C SER A 74 -0.84 -16.17 -8.59
N ARG A 75 0.33 -15.52 -8.49
CA ARG A 75 1.44 -15.98 -7.66
C ARG A 75 1.18 -15.78 -6.17
N HIS A 76 0.61 -14.64 -5.79
CA HIS A 76 0.32 -14.25 -4.42
C HIS A 76 -1.16 -13.90 -4.25
N LEU A 77 -1.69 -14.11 -3.04
CA LEU A 77 -2.98 -13.60 -2.59
C LEU A 77 -2.73 -12.50 -1.57
N ILE A 78 -3.31 -11.33 -1.78
CA ILE A 78 -3.30 -10.23 -0.81
C ILE A 78 -4.72 -10.06 -0.30
N VAL A 79 -4.92 -10.24 0.99
CA VAL A 79 -6.22 -10.08 1.65
C VAL A 79 -6.26 -8.73 2.35
N ILE A 80 -7.20 -7.88 1.96
CA ILE A 80 -7.49 -6.64 2.69
C ILE A 80 -8.32 -7.00 3.91
N CYS A 81 -7.78 -6.72 5.09
CA CYS A 81 -8.37 -7.07 6.36
C CYS A 81 -9.07 -5.87 7.00
N SER A 82 -10.34 -6.05 7.29
CA SER A 82 -11.23 -5.13 7.98
C SER A 82 -12.36 -5.92 8.65
N PRO A 83 -13.16 -5.33 9.55
CA PRO A 83 -14.33 -6.00 10.10
C PRO A 83 -15.36 -6.41 9.03
N HIS A 84 -15.37 -5.75 7.88
CA HIS A 84 -16.20 -6.14 6.74
C HIS A 84 -15.67 -7.39 6.04
N SER A 85 -14.37 -7.45 5.79
CA SER A 85 -13.74 -8.61 5.16
C SER A 85 -13.72 -9.83 6.07
N ALA A 86 -13.61 -9.63 7.40
CA ALA A 86 -13.69 -10.70 8.39
C ALA A 86 -15.03 -11.48 8.31
N ARG A 87 -16.12 -10.77 8.06
CA ARG A 87 -17.48 -11.36 7.93
C ARG A 87 -17.83 -11.81 6.52
N SER A 88 -16.94 -11.63 5.56
CA SER A 88 -17.19 -11.94 4.15
C SER A 88 -16.95 -13.42 3.85
N GLU A 89 -18.01 -14.15 3.50
CA GLU A 89 -17.89 -15.53 3.03
C GLU A 89 -17.03 -15.64 1.76
N TRP A 90 -17.04 -14.60 0.91
CA TRP A 90 -16.26 -14.57 -0.32
C TRP A 90 -14.76 -14.52 -0.03
N VAL A 91 -14.35 -13.62 0.84
CA VAL A 91 -12.95 -13.52 1.26
C VAL A 91 -12.50 -14.85 1.87
N GLY A 92 -13.37 -15.47 2.68
CA GLY A 92 -13.10 -16.80 3.25
C GLY A 92 -12.88 -17.87 2.18
N LYS A 93 -13.76 -17.96 1.18
CA LYS A 93 -13.66 -18.93 0.07
C LYS A 93 -12.41 -18.70 -0.79
N GLU A 94 -12.02 -17.45 -1.03
CA GLU A 94 -10.80 -17.10 -1.77
C GLU A 94 -9.54 -17.53 -1.02
N ILE A 95 -9.48 -17.30 0.30
CA ILE A 95 -8.39 -17.76 1.16
C ILE A 95 -8.30 -19.28 1.16
N GLU A 96 -9.44 -19.96 1.38
CA GLU A 96 -9.50 -21.41 1.42
C GLU A 96 -9.05 -22.02 0.10
N TYR A 97 -9.57 -21.54 -1.03
CA TYR A 97 -9.18 -22.02 -2.35
C TYR A 97 -7.68 -21.84 -2.62
N PHE A 98 -7.14 -20.65 -2.27
CA PHE A 98 -5.72 -20.39 -2.46
C PHE A 98 -4.84 -21.28 -1.57
N HIS A 99 -5.31 -21.60 -0.35
CA HIS A 99 -4.67 -22.55 0.54
C HIS A 99 -4.68 -23.98 -0.07
N GLN A 100 -5.81 -24.42 -0.62
CA GLN A 100 -5.95 -25.72 -1.28
C GLN A 100 -5.02 -25.89 -2.50
N LEU A 101 -4.63 -24.78 -3.15
CA LEU A 101 -3.59 -24.79 -4.19
C LEU A 101 -2.17 -25.04 -3.66
N GLY A 102 -1.99 -25.27 -2.34
CA GLY A 102 -0.68 -25.49 -1.70
C GLY A 102 0.19 -24.24 -1.59
N ARG A 103 -0.40 -23.04 -1.71
CA ARG A 103 0.31 -21.77 -1.74
C ARG A 103 0.10 -20.90 -0.49
N THR A 104 -0.08 -21.52 0.65
CA THR A 104 -0.32 -20.86 1.94
C THR A 104 0.70 -19.79 2.27
N LYS A 105 1.98 -20.04 1.98
CA LYS A 105 3.08 -19.08 2.22
C LYS A 105 2.99 -17.81 1.37
N ASN A 106 2.17 -17.83 0.33
CA ASN A 106 1.96 -16.72 -0.58
C ASN A 106 0.66 -15.95 -0.29
N ILE A 107 -0.01 -16.23 0.85
CA ILE A 107 -1.12 -15.45 1.36
C ILE A 107 -0.55 -14.34 2.24
N HIS A 108 -0.94 -13.10 1.96
CA HIS A 108 -0.47 -11.91 2.67
C HIS A 108 -1.66 -11.10 3.17
N PHE A 109 -1.63 -10.69 4.43
CA PHE A 109 -2.68 -9.89 5.04
C PHE A 109 -2.27 -8.42 5.08
N PHE A 110 -3.18 -7.54 4.67
CA PHE A 110 -3.02 -6.09 4.69
C PHE A 110 -4.15 -5.48 5.50
N ILE A 111 -3.85 -5.12 6.75
CA ILE A 111 -4.84 -4.64 7.72
C ILE A 111 -5.07 -3.15 7.49
N VAL A 112 -6.30 -2.81 7.12
CA VAL A 112 -6.74 -1.44 6.82
C VAL A 112 -7.69 -0.88 7.87
N ASP A 113 -8.32 -1.77 8.67
CA ASP A 113 -9.19 -1.42 9.77
C ASP A 113 -9.37 -2.62 10.71
N GLY A 114 -9.73 -2.35 11.96
CA GLY A 114 -9.93 -3.37 12.98
C GLY A 114 -8.63 -3.90 13.60
N GLU A 115 -8.78 -4.93 14.41
CA GLU A 115 -7.71 -5.55 15.20
C GLU A 115 -7.69 -7.06 14.99
N PRO A 116 -6.52 -7.65 14.68
CA PRO A 116 -6.40 -9.09 14.55
C PRO A 116 -6.57 -9.78 15.90
N HIS A 117 -7.33 -10.88 15.91
CA HIS A 117 -7.59 -11.70 17.11
C HIS A 117 -8.20 -10.90 18.29
N SER A 118 -9.01 -9.90 17.97
CA SER A 118 -9.65 -9.05 18.99
C SER A 118 -10.68 -9.80 19.84
N GLY A 119 -11.20 -10.92 19.35
CA GLY A 119 -12.30 -11.67 19.97
C GLY A 119 -13.64 -10.93 19.97
N ASN A 120 -13.69 -9.72 19.41
CA ASN A 120 -14.90 -8.92 19.25
C ASN A 120 -15.29 -8.85 17.76
N PRO A 121 -16.49 -9.34 17.38
CA PRO A 121 -16.93 -9.35 15.99
C PRO A 121 -16.96 -7.98 15.30
N ASP A 122 -17.06 -6.88 16.06
CA ASP A 122 -17.10 -5.53 15.51
C ASP A 122 -15.73 -4.96 15.19
N THR A 123 -14.69 -5.48 15.82
CA THR A 123 -13.30 -5.03 15.63
C THR A 123 -12.40 -6.09 15.01
N GLU A 124 -12.83 -7.37 15.01
CA GLU A 124 -12.07 -8.46 14.38
C GLU A 124 -11.88 -8.22 12.88
N CYS A 125 -10.64 -8.26 12.42
CA CYS A 125 -10.33 -8.02 11.01
C CYS A 125 -9.90 -9.28 10.23
N PHE A 126 -9.62 -10.39 10.92
CA PHE A 126 -9.30 -11.64 10.26
C PHE A 126 -10.55 -12.51 10.05
N ASN A 127 -10.67 -13.05 8.85
CA ASN A 127 -11.73 -14.00 8.55
C ASN A 127 -11.53 -15.29 9.38
N PRO A 128 -12.58 -15.90 9.96
CA PRO A 128 -12.48 -17.10 10.78
C PRO A 128 -11.79 -18.28 10.09
N ILE A 129 -11.78 -18.31 8.76
CA ILE A 129 -11.08 -19.34 7.98
C ILE A 129 -9.57 -19.36 8.26
N VAL A 130 -9.00 -18.22 8.66
CA VAL A 130 -7.56 -18.09 8.97
C VAL A 130 -7.20 -19.01 10.15
N GLU A 131 -8.01 -19.00 11.20
CA GLU A 131 -7.84 -19.89 12.36
C GLU A 131 -8.16 -21.33 12.01
N THR A 132 -9.26 -21.57 11.29
CA THR A 132 -9.70 -22.92 10.88
C THR A 132 -8.65 -23.65 10.07
N LEU A 133 -7.93 -22.95 9.19
CA LEU A 133 -6.87 -23.51 8.37
C LEU A 133 -5.50 -23.55 9.09
N GLY A 134 -5.43 -23.08 10.33
CA GLY A 134 -4.16 -23.01 11.08
C GLY A 134 -3.09 -22.22 10.30
N LEU A 135 -3.51 -21.16 9.62
CA LEU A 135 -2.55 -20.33 8.89
C LEU A 135 -1.56 -19.75 9.89
N PRO A 136 -0.25 -19.79 9.57
CA PRO A 136 0.76 -19.27 10.50
C PRO A 136 0.44 -17.81 10.80
N GLU A 137 0.69 -17.36 12.04
CA GLU A 137 0.57 -15.95 12.45
C GLU A 137 1.37 -15.08 11.49
N ILE A 138 0.73 -14.68 10.42
CA ILE A 138 1.33 -13.77 9.47
C ILE A 138 1.05 -12.38 10.03
N LEU A 139 2.04 -11.80 10.69
CA LEU A 139 2.02 -10.38 11.04
C LEU A 139 1.62 -9.58 9.80
N GLY A 140 0.33 -9.22 9.74
CA GLY A 140 -0.21 -8.44 8.64
C GLY A 140 0.50 -7.10 8.57
N ALA A 141 0.66 -6.57 7.38
CA ALA A 141 1.09 -5.18 7.24
C ALA A 141 -0.08 -4.28 7.68
N ASN A 142 0.07 -3.56 8.81
CA ASN A 142 -1.00 -2.79 9.43
C ASN A 142 -0.78 -1.28 9.21
N VAL A 143 -1.77 -0.62 8.58
CA VAL A 143 -1.71 0.83 8.31
C VAL A 143 -1.95 1.69 9.55
N HIS A 144 -2.50 1.11 10.62
CA HIS A 144 -2.78 1.77 11.89
C HIS A 144 -1.70 1.53 12.95
N GLU A 145 -0.69 0.72 12.66
CA GLU A 145 0.43 0.49 13.58
C GLU A 145 1.14 1.83 13.88
N GLN A 146 1.09 2.26 15.13
CA GLN A 146 1.60 3.58 15.56
C GLN A 146 3.09 3.51 15.92
N ILE A 147 3.95 3.39 14.92
CA ILE A 147 5.42 3.44 15.09
C ILE A 147 5.95 4.87 14.99
N PHE A 148 5.33 5.66 14.11
CA PHE A 148 5.70 7.06 13.90
C PHE A 148 4.56 7.98 14.32
N ARG A 149 4.90 9.18 14.78
CA ARG A 149 3.93 10.24 15.10
C ARG A 149 3.02 10.62 13.91
N TRP A 150 3.47 10.37 12.70
CA TRP A 150 2.80 10.80 11.46
C TRP A 150 2.08 9.62 10.82
N SER A 151 0.76 9.64 10.82
CA SER A 151 -0.10 8.58 10.26
C SER A 151 0.25 8.20 8.81
N TRP A 152 0.60 9.18 7.97
CA TRP A 152 0.98 8.90 6.60
C TRP A 152 2.26 8.06 6.50
N LEU A 153 3.22 8.24 7.41
CA LEU A 153 4.47 7.48 7.44
C LEU A 153 4.23 6.03 7.91
N ASN A 154 3.30 5.82 8.83
CA ASN A 154 2.87 4.49 9.24
C ASN A 154 2.25 3.73 8.06
N LYS A 155 1.39 4.40 7.28
CA LYS A 155 0.83 3.83 6.03
C LYS A 155 1.92 3.48 5.02
N GLU A 156 2.88 4.36 4.77
CA GLU A 156 4.01 4.08 3.86
C GLU A 156 4.84 2.88 4.35
N ARG A 157 5.06 2.77 5.66
CA ARG A 157 5.72 1.63 6.26
C ARG A 157 4.98 0.32 6.01
N ALA A 158 3.65 0.31 6.21
CA ALA A 158 2.82 -0.87 5.94
C ALA A 158 2.89 -1.30 4.47
N TYR A 159 2.85 -0.36 3.50
CA TYR A 159 3.05 -0.68 2.09
C TYR A 159 4.42 -1.31 1.82
N VAL A 160 5.49 -0.74 2.38
CA VAL A 160 6.84 -1.28 2.19
C VAL A 160 6.98 -2.65 2.84
N GLN A 161 6.35 -2.88 4.00
CA GLN A 161 6.32 -4.18 4.67
C GLN A 161 5.61 -5.25 3.82
N LEU A 162 4.48 -4.91 3.20
CA LEU A 162 3.82 -5.80 2.27
C LEU A 162 4.71 -6.10 1.06
N ILE A 163 5.32 -5.06 0.45
CA ILE A 163 6.22 -5.21 -0.70
C ILE A 163 7.41 -6.11 -0.37
N SER A 164 8.03 -5.96 0.81
CA SER A 164 9.14 -6.80 1.22
C SER A 164 8.75 -8.27 1.30
N LYS A 165 7.57 -8.57 1.86
CA LYS A 165 7.03 -9.93 1.93
C LYS A 165 6.71 -10.51 0.54
N LEU A 166 6.08 -9.72 -0.33
CA LEU A 166 5.75 -10.12 -1.70
C LEU A 166 6.99 -10.45 -2.54
N LEU A 167 8.09 -9.74 -2.31
CA LEU A 167 9.33 -9.91 -3.04
C LEU A 167 10.33 -10.86 -2.34
N GLY A 168 10.05 -11.25 -1.10
CA GLY A 168 10.97 -12.07 -0.30
C GLY A 168 12.28 -11.36 0.03
N VAL A 169 12.24 -10.04 0.23
CA VAL A 169 13.42 -9.21 0.53
C VAL A 169 13.30 -8.66 1.95
N GLU A 170 14.44 -8.51 2.62
CA GLU A 170 14.50 -7.90 3.94
C GLU A 170 13.86 -6.50 3.95
N PHE A 171 12.98 -6.27 4.93
CA PHE A 171 12.25 -5.00 5.06
C PHE A 171 13.20 -3.80 5.13
N ASP A 172 14.28 -3.88 5.89
CA ASP A 172 15.20 -2.78 6.08
C ASP A 172 15.94 -2.40 4.80
N ALA A 173 16.24 -3.36 3.94
CA ALA A 173 16.87 -3.10 2.64
C ALA A 173 16.00 -2.19 1.75
N ILE A 174 14.68 -2.35 1.81
CA ILE A 174 13.73 -1.52 1.07
C ILE A 174 13.42 -0.24 1.84
N TRP A 175 13.16 -0.32 3.16
CA TRP A 175 12.67 0.77 3.96
C TRP A 175 13.64 1.95 4.08
N GLN A 176 14.93 1.70 4.31
CA GLN A 176 15.92 2.78 4.42
C GLN A 176 16.00 3.61 3.13
N ARG A 177 15.94 2.95 1.98
CA ARG A 177 15.94 3.63 0.67
C ARG A 177 14.64 4.38 0.42
N HIS A 178 13.51 3.76 0.77
CA HIS A 178 12.19 4.39 0.62
C HIS A 178 12.12 5.68 1.45
N LYS A 179 12.57 5.66 2.70
CA LYS A 179 12.66 6.86 3.55
C LYS A 179 13.51 7.97 2.90
N ARG A 180 14.70 7.64 2.39
CA ARG A 180 15.55 8.63 1.72
C ARG A 180 14.85 9.31 0.56
N LEU A 181 14.13 8.55 -0.26
CA LEU A 181 13.36 9.09 -1.39
C LEU A 181 12.18 9.95 -0.92
N LEU A 182 11.51 9.59 0.16
CA LEU A 182 10.45 10.40 0.75
C LEU A 182 11.00 11.72 1.28
N TYR A 183 12.07 11.68 2.06
CA TYR A 183 12.69 12.89 2.60
C TYR A 183 13.24 13.80 1.51
N SER A 184 13.88 13.26 0.48
CA SER A 184 14.38 14.07 -0.63
C SER A 184 13.25 14.79 -1.38
N LYS A 185 12.11 14.15 -1.56
CA LYS A 185 10.91 14.78 -2.15
C LYS A 185 10.35 15.87 -1.24
N ILE A 186 10.25 15.63 0.06
CA ILE A 186 9.76 16.63 1.03
C ILE A 186 10.69 17.84 1.01
N ILE A 187 12.00 17.64 1.06
CA ILE A 187 12.99 18.73 1.01
C ILE A 187 12.87 19.52 -0.30
N ALA A 188 12.74 18.84 -1.44
CA ALA A 188 12.58 19.51 -2.72
C ALA A 188 11.29 20.37 -2.77
N TRP A 189 10.17 19.85 -2.25
CA TRP A 189 8.92 20.58 -2.16
C TRP A 189 9.01 21.79 -1.21
N THR A 190 9.64 21.65 -0.04
CA THR A 190 9.82 22.75 0.91
C THR A 190 10.70 23.86 0.34
N LEU A 191 11.80 23.50 -0.33
CA LEU A 191 12.66 24.47 -1.01
C LEU A 191 11.92 25.20 -2.14
N GLY A 192 11.09 24.48 -2.91
CA GLY A 192 10.25 25.07 -3.95
C GLY A 192 9.26 26.10 -3.39
N ILE A 193 8.57 25.75 -2.30
CA ILE A 193 7.62 26.66 -1.63
C ILE A 193 8.35 27.89 -1.07
N LEU A 194 9.50 27.71 -0.42
CA LEU A 194 10.30 28.82 0.10
C LEU A 194 10.79 29.74 -1.02
N GLY A 195 11.18 29.19 -2.17
CA GLY A 195 11.54 29.96 -3.36
C GLY A 195 10.39 30.81 -3.87
N ILE A 196 9.19 30.23 -3.99
CA ILE A 196 7.98 30.96 -4.40
C ILE A 196 7.65 32.08 -3.40
N LEU A 197 7.67 31.79 -2.11
CA LEU A 197 7.42 32.81 -1.07
C LEU A 197 8.43 33.94 -1.13
N SER A 198 9.71 33.64 -1.32
CA SER A 198 10.78 34.65 -1.46
C SER A 198 10.56 35.54 -2.68
N THR A 199 10.18 34.98 -3.82
CA THR A 199 9.87 35.78 -5.01
C THR A 199 8.65 36.67 -4.80
N LEU A 200 7.59 36.17 -4.19
CA LEU A 200 6.37 36.93 -3.90
C LEU A 200 6.66 38.10 -2.93
N THR A 201 7.46 37.86 -1.88
CA THR A 201 7.86 38.93 -0.94
C THR A 201 8.74 39.99 -1.61
N SER A 202 9.65 39.56 -2.49
CA SER A 202 10.49 40.52 -3.25
C SER A 202 9.65 41.40 -4.17
N VAL A 203 8.68 40.79 -4.91
CA VAL A 203 7.76 41.55 -5.77
C VAL A 203 6.89 42.50 -4.94
N TYR A 204 6.40 42.05 -3.78
CA TYR A 204 5.62 42.89 -2.88
C TYR A 204 6.40 44.11 -2.39
N ILE A 205 7.66 43.93 -1.96
CA ILE A 205 8.54 45.02 -1.49
C ILE A 205 8.83 46.01 -2.62
N ILE A 206 9.11 45.53 -3.84
CA ILE A 206 9.40 46.39 -4.99
C ILE A 206 8.19 47.23 -5.39
N ASN A 207 6.97 46.69 -5.25
CA ASN A 207 5.71 47.38 -5.59
C ASN A 207 5.19 48.31 -4.48
N GLN A 208 5.82 48.39 -3.32
CA GLN A 208 5.44 49.37 -2.30
C GLN A 208 5.84 50.78 -2.74
N PRO A 209 4.91 51.78 -2.70
CA PRO A 209 5.25 53.16 -2.99
C PRO A 209 6.26 53.63 -1.95
N THR A 210 7.46 54.01 -2.40
CA THR A 210 8.42 54.69 -1.58
C THR A 210 7.95 56.12 -1.33
N ASP A 211 7.32 56.37 -0.18
CA ASP A 211 7.07 57.74 0.29
C ASP A 211 8.42 58.39 0.58
N VAL A 212 9.01 58.99 -0.46
CA VAL A 212 10.17 59.86 -0.30
C VAL A 212 9.60 61.19 0.29
N LYS A 213 9.61 61.30 1.63
CA LYS A 213 9.46 62.60 2.29
C LYS A 213 10.66 63.44 1.92
N VAL A 214 10.48 64.28 0.88
CA VAL A 214 11.38 65.38 0.59
C VAL A 214 11.19 66.39 1.72
N MET A 215 12.06 66.38 2.70
CA MET A 215 12.20 67.47 3.67
C MET A 215 12.77 68.65 2.90
N LEU A 216 11.90 69.52 2.38
CA LEU A 216 12.30 70.83 1.96
C LEU A 216 12.72 71.61 3.22
N ASN A 217 14.00 71.85 3.35
CA ASN A 217 14.58 72.75 4.33
C ASN A 217 14.27 74.19 3.83
N GLU A 218 13.28 74.85 4.44
CA GLU A 218 13.09 76.31 4.28
C GLU A 218 14.12 76.98 5.17
N THR A 219 15.07 77.63 4.53
CA THR A 219 15.90 78.69 5.11
C THR A 219 15.32 80.06 4.78
#